data_ab40d769db008a6b4f14c98428fcccc6
#
_entry.id   ab40d769db008a6b4f14c98428fcccc6
#
_cell.length_a   1.000
_cell.length_b   1.000
_cell.length_c   1.000
_cell.angle_alpha   90.00
_cell.angle_beta   90.00
_cell.angle_gamma   90.00
#
_symmetry.space_group_name_H-M   'P 1'
#
loop_
_entity.id
_entity.type
_entity.pdbx_description
1 polymer ?
#
loop_
_entity_poly.entity_id
_entity_poly.type
_entity_poly.pdbx_seq_one_letter_code
_entity_poly.pdbx_strand_id
1 'polypeptide(L)'
;MRFIHLSDLHIGRQLHQYNLKEDQEHILGEVVEYARMLKPDAIVIAGDVYDKSVPSAEAVGIFDWFLTALSALKPEIPILIISGNHDSAQRIDSASGILGQKGIYIAGKLPQNREEFLKKVTLQDEYGEVDFYLLPFLKPGYVRTVFDGEMPESYSKAVQMLLEREQVDTTKRNVIVTHQFYTGAGQNQRLVIQRFSPWEELIMWMLRRFFDLTMRRWDICTAPRR
;
A
#
# COMPACT_ATOMS: atom_id res chain seq x y z
N MET A 1 -10.12 -10.63 -10.15
CA MET A 1 -9.08 -10.65 -9.09
C MET A 1 -9.64 -10.04 -7.81
N ARG A 2 -9.44 -10.69 -6.68
CA ARG A 2 -9.79 -10.19 -5.34
C ARG A 2 -8.49 -9.96 -4.57
N PHE A 3 -8.31 -8.81 -3.96
CA PHE A 3 -7.14 -8.57 -3.11
C PHE A 3 -7.52 -7.87 -1.83
N ILE A 4 -6.74 -8.12 -0.77
CA ILE A 4 -6.81 -7.39 0.48
C ILE A 4 -5.98 -6.13 0.31
N HIS A 5 -6.55 -4.97 0.63
CA HIS A 5 -5.85 -3.69 0.60
C HIS A 5 -5.70 -3.16 2.02
N LEU A 6 -4.45 -2.93 2.41
CA LEU A 6 -4.06 -2.37 3.70
C LEU A 6 -3.28 -1.08 3.43
N SER A 7 -3.40 -0.11 4.31
CA SER A 7 -2.63 1.14 4.31
C SER A 7 -2.50 1.65 5.73
N ASP A 8 -1.54 2.54 5.96
CA ASP A 8 -1.41 3.27 7.23
C ASP A 8 -1.31 2.35 8.46
N LEU A 9 -0.49 1.31 8.38
CA LEU A 9 -0.30 0.36 9.49
C LEU A 9 0.37 1.02 10.68
N HIS A 10 1.24 1.99 10.44
CA HIS A 10 1.95 2.76 11.46
C HIS A 10 2.52 1.88 12.59
N ILE A 11 3.16 0.78 12.24
CA ILE A 11 3.72 -0.17 13.21
C ILE A 11 4.76 0.54 14.08
N GLY A 12 4.66 0.33 15.40
CA GLY A 12 5.50 0.97 16.40
C GLY A 12 4.96 2.32 16.90
N ARG A 13 3.71 2.65 16.57
CA ARG A 13 3.03 3.84 17.08
C ARG A 13 2.78 3.74 18.59
N GLN A 14 2.86 4.89 19.23
CA GLN A 14 2.54 5.04 20.64
C GLN A 14 1.43 6.09 20.80
N LEU A 15 0.45 5.82 21.63
CA LEU A 15 -0.58 6.78 22.02
C LEU A 15 -0.19 7.40 23.37
N HIS A 16 0.28 8.65 23.35
CA HIS A 16 0.94 9.28 24.48
C HIS A 16 2.17 8.46 24.91
N GLN A 17 2.11 7.80 26.07
CA GLN A 17 3.16 6.89 26.57
C GLN A 17 2.76 5.42 26.48
N TYR A 18 1.57 5.13 25.92
CA TYR A 18 1.06 3.79 25.76
C TYR A 18 1.67 3.15 24.50
N ASN A 19 2.32 2.00 24.67
CA ASN A 19 2.79 1.19 23.56
C ASN A 19 1.62 0.35 23.01
N LEU A 20 1.32 0.51 21.75
CA LEU A 20 0.22 -0.23 21.07
C LEU A 20 0.66 -1.57 20.49
N LYS A 21 1.80 -2.11 20.91
CA LYS A 21 2.37 -3.34 20.36
C LYS A 21 1.38 -4.50 20.35
N GLU A 22 0.80 -4.81 21.53
CA GLU A 22 -0.11 -5.96 21.68
C GLU A 22 -1.35 -5.81 20.81
N ASP A 23 -1.90 -4.58 20.71
CA ASP A 23 -3.04 -4.28 19.85
C ASP A 23 -2.66 -4.45 18.36
N GLN A 24 -1.48 -3.97 17.98
CA GLN A 24 -1.00 -4.09 16.60
C GLN A 24 -0.73 -5.56 16.22
N GLU A 25 -0.08 -6.32 17.09
CA GLU A 25 0.14 -7.76 16.88
C GLU A 25 -1.20 -8.51 16.75
N HIS A 26 -2.16 -8.21 17.63
CA HIS A 26 -3.49 -8.81 17.56
C HIS A 26 -4.18 -8.53 16.23
N ILE A 27 -4.24 -7.28 15.82
CA ILE A 27 -4.90 -6.84 14.56
C ILE A 27 -4.23 -7.43 13.33
N LEU A 28 -2.90 -7.43 13.29
CA LEU A 28 -2.17 -8.03 12.18
C LEU A 28 -2.39 -9.55 12.14
N GLY A 29 -2.55 -10.20 13.31
CA GLY A 29 -2.96 -11.60 13.42
C GLY A 29 -4.34 -11.85 12.81
N GLU A 30 -5.33 -11.01 13.09
CA GLU A 30 -6.66 -11.07 12.49
C GLU A 30 -6.58 -10.94 10.94
N VAL A 31 -5.74 -10.04 10.44
CA VAL A 31 -5.53 -9.90 8.98
C VAL A 31 -4.99 -11.20 8.37
N VAL A 32 -4.04 -11.88 9.03
CA VAL A 32 -3.51 -13.18 8.59
C VAL A 32 -4.63 -14.22 8.55
N GLU A 33 -5.50 -14.28 9.57
CA GLU A 33 -6.62 -15.21 9.60
C GLU A 33 -7.64 -14.91 8.48
N TYR A 34 -7.94 -13.63 8.24
CA TYR A 34 -8.80 -13.25 7.11
C TYR A 34 -8.17 -13.64 5.75
N ALA A 35 -6.88 -13.42 5.57
CA ALA A 35 -6.19 -13.84 4.36
C ALA A 35 -6.25 -15.38 4.16
N ARG A 36 -6.12 -16.15 5.26
CA ARG A 36 -6.25 -17.61 5.23
C ARG A 36 -7.64 -18.07 4.83
N MET A 37 -8.70 -17.42 5.35
CA MET A 37 -10.08 -17.77 5.06
C MET A 37 -10.52 -17.33 3.66
N LEU A 38 -10.18 -16.12 3.28
CA LEU A 38 -10.66 -15.51 2.03
C LEU A 38 -9.87 -15.96 0.82
N LYS A 39 -8.62 -16.40 1.00
CA LYS A 39 -7.69 -16.81 -0.06
C LYS A 39 -7.69 -15.76 -1.21
N PRO A 40 -7.28 -14.53 -0.93
CA PRO A 40 -7.25 -13.48 -1.96
C PRO A 40 -6.20 -13.81 -3.01
N ASP A 41 -6.33 -13.25 -4.21
CA ASP A 41 -5.36 -13.39 -5.29
C ASP A 41 -4.09 -12.55 -5.03
N ALA A 42 -4.18 -11.53 -4.16
CA ALA A 42 -3.05 -10.70 -3.73
C ALA A 42 -3.32 -9.99 -2.40
N ILE A 43 -2.26 -9.51 -1.76
CA ILE A 43 -2.32 -8.58 -0.63
C ILE A 43 -1.54 -7.32 -1.02
N VAL A 44 -2.14 -6.14 -0.84
CA VAL A 44 -1.54 -4.84 -1.12
C VAL A 44 -1.36 -4.09 0.18
N ILE A 45 -0.14 -3.62 0.45
CA ILE A 45 0.20 -2.75 1.59
C ILE A 45 0.63 -1.40 0.99
N ALA A 46 -0.30 -0.44 1.01
CA ALA A 46 -0.19 0.79 0.26
C ALA A 46 0.41 1.94 1.11
N GLY A 47 1.58 1.71 1.70
CA GLY A 47 2.35 2.75 2.38
C GLY A 47 2.06 2.90 3.87
N ASP A 48 2.91 3.71 4.52
CA ASP A 48 2.95 3.98 5.95
C ASP A 48 2.96 2.69 6.78
N VAL A 49 3.91 1.82 6.43
CA VAL A 49 4.16 0.56 7.14
C VAL A 49 4.57 0.86 8.58
N TYR A 50 5.51 1.79 8.76
CA TYR A 50 6.00 2.20 10.07
C TYR A 50 5.53 3.59 10.45
N ASP A 51 5.36 3.84 11.76
CA ASP A 51 5.00 5.17 12.28
C ASP A 51 6.13 6.19 12.09
N LYS A 52 7.38 5.73 12.00
CA LYS A 52 8.57 6.59 11.87
C LYS A 52 9.53 6.05 10.83
N SER A 53 10.22 6.95 10.14
CA SER A 53 11.25 6.61 9.14
C SER A 53 12.43 5.83 9.71
N VAL A 54 12.65 5.89 11.02
CA VAL A 54 13.58 5.04 11.77
C VAL A 54 12.76 4.23 12.79
N PRO A 55 12.23 3.08 12.39
CA PRO A 55 11.43 2.24 13.29
C PRO A 55 12.30 1.64 14.40
N SER A 56 11.69 1.35 15.54
CA SER A 56 12.33 0.57 16.60
C SER A 56 12.57 -0.87 16.16
N ALA A 57 13.50 -1.56 16.79
CA ALA A 57 13.73 -2.98 16.54
C ALA A 57 12.46 -3.82 16.79
N GLU A 58 11.66 -3.42 17.76
CA GLU A 58 10.38 -4.04 18.05
C GLU A 58 9.40 -3.90 16.87
N ALA A 59 9.26 -2.69 16.32
CA ALA A 59 8.40 -2.44 15.16
C ALA A 59 8.85 -3.25 13.93
N VAL A 60 10.16 -3.35 13.71
CA VAL A 60 10.73 -4.19 12.65
C VAL A 60 10.37 -5.66 12.89
N GLY A 61 10.49 -6.14 14.13
CA GLY A 61 10.13 -7.52 14.50
C GLY A 61 8.65 -7.84 14.26
N ILE A 62 7.73 -6.90 14.57
CA ILE A 62 6.29 -7.06 14.31
C ILE A 62 6.03 -7.21 12.80
N PHE A 63 6.64 -6.34 11.98
CA PHE A 63 6.43 -6.40 10.53
C PHE A 63 7.04 -7.66 9.91
N ASP A 64 8.24 -8.06 10.36
CA ASP A 64 8.88 -9.31 9.93
C ASP A 64 8.01 -10.53 10.24
N TRP A 65 7.49 -10.61 11.48
CA TRP A 65 6.54 -11.65 11.87
C TRP A 65 5.30 -11.65 10.98
N PHE A 66 4.72 -10.47 10.71
CA PHE A 66 3.52 -10.35 9.88
C PHE A 66 3.76 -10.83 8.45
N LEU A 67 4.85 -10.39 7.80
CA LEU A 67 5.22 -10.86 6.47
C LEU A 67 5.51 -12.37 6.45
N THR A 68 6.17 -12.88 7.48
CA THR A 68 6.45 -14.32 7.61
C THR A 68 5.15 -15.11 7.71
N ALA A 69 4.21 -14.66 8.54
CA ALA A 69 2.91 -15.31 8.71
C ALA A 69 2.10 -15.31 7.40
N LEU A 70 2.07 -14.19 6.68
CA LEU A 70 1.40 -14.10 5.37
C LEU A 70 2.06 -14.99 4.32
N SER A 71 3.40 -15.03 4.27
CA SER A 71 4.14 -15.84 3.30
C SER A 71 4.02 -17.35 3.53
N ALA A 72 3.67 -17.74 4.75
CA ALA A 72 3.43 -19.14 5.12
C ALA A 72 2.05 -19.65 4.68
N LEU A 73 1.14 -18.77 4.23
CA LEU A 73 -0.21 -19.16 3.80
C LEU A 73 -0.16 -20.03 2.54
N LYS A 74 -1.14 -20.94 2.43
CA LYS A 74 -1.32 -21.81 1.26
C LYS A 74 -2.76 -21.69 0.75
N PRO A 75 -2.97 -21.47 -0.56
CA PRO A 75 -1.96 -21.24 -1.58
C PRO A 75 -1.10 -20.00 -1.30
N GLU A 76 0.08 -19.89 -1.92
CA GLU A 76 0.94 -18.71 -1.82
C GLU A 76 0.20 -17.49 -2.38
N ILE A 77 0.24 -16.38 -1.61
CA ILE A 77 -0.45 -15.14 -1.96
C ILE A 77 0.61 -14.08 -2.24
N PRO A 78 0.67 -13.52 -3.44
CA PRO A 78 1.55 -12.40 -3.76
C PRO A 78 1.28 -11.20 -2.83
N ILE A 79 2.35 -10.57 -2.32
CA ILE A 79 2.28 -9.40 -1.46
C ILE A 79 2.95 -8.23 -2.16
N LEU A 80 2.22 -7.13 -2.34
CA LEU A 80 2.70 -5.92 -2.99
C LEU A 80 2.79 -4.80 -1.96
N ILE A 81 3.97 -4.18 -1.82
CA ILE A 81 4.24 -3.19 -0.78
C ILE A 81 4.84 -1.94 -1.40
N ILE A 82 4.33 -0.76 -1.02
CA ILE A 82 4.95 0.52 -1.32
C ILE A 82 5.31 1.26 -0.04
N SER A 83 6.24 2.20 -0.10
CA SER A 83 6.49 3.12 1.01
C SER A 83 5.50 4.28 1.01
N GLY A 84 5.10 4.71 2.20
CA GLY A 84 4.32 5.92 2.45
C GLY A 84 5.19 7.12 2.82
N ASN A 85 4.54 8.17 3.36
CA ASN A 85 5.24 9.41 3.73
C ASN A 85 5.96 9.33 5.08
N HIS A 86 5.57 8.43 5.97
CA HIS A 86 6.25 8.16 7.24
C HIS A 86 7.44 7.21 7.07
N ASP A 87 7.43 6.37 6.04
CA ASP A 87 8.44 5.35 5.82
C ASP A 87 9.77 5.93 5.32
N SER A 88 10.85 5.23 5.61
CA SER A 88 12.11 5.39 4.89
C SER A 88 12.11 4.51 3.64
N ALA A 89 12.09 5.13 2.47
CA ALA A 89 12.12 4.45 1.17
C ALA A 89 13.24 3.40 1.09
N GLN A 90 14.45 3.75 1.56
CA GLN A 90 15.61 2.86 1.54
C GLN A 90 15.45 1.66 2.49
N ARG A 91 14.85 1.88 3.68
CA ARG A 91 14.66 0.80 4.66
C ARG A 91 13.60 -0.19 4.21
N ILE A 92 12.48 0.32 3.70
CA ILE A 92 11.41 -0.53 3.13
C ILE A 92 11.98 -1.35 1.96
N ASP A 93 12.80 -0.74 1.11
CA ASP A 93 13.35 -1.37 -0.09
C ASP A 93 14.53 -2.33 0.17
N SER A 94 15.09 -2.34 1.39
CA SER A 94 16.39 -2.97 1.68
C SER A 94 16.50 -4.48 1.37
N ALA A 95 15.39 -5.21 1.45
CA ALA A 95 15.35 -6.65 1.17
C ALA A 95 14.52 -7.00 -0.08
N SER A 96 14.15 -6.01 -0.89
CA SER A 96 13.20 -6.17 -2.01
C SER A 96 13.61 -7.22 -3.04
N GLY A 97 14.93 -7.36 -3.30
CA GLY A 97 15.44 -8.34 -4.25
C GLY A 97 15.30 -9.79 -3.77
N ILE A 98 15.55 -10.05 -2.50
CA ILE A 98 15.43 -11.40 -1.91
C ILE A 98 13.95 -11.75 -1.74
N LEU A 99 13.17 -10.83 -1.21
CA LEU A 99 11.74 -11.00 -0.95
C LEU A 99 10.94 -11.18 -2.24
N GLY A 100 11.36 -10.55 -3.34
CA GLY A 100 10.76 -10.73 -4.66
C GLY A 100 10.76 -12.16 -5.16
N GLN A 101 11.79 -12.95 -4.80
CA GLN A 101 11.88 -14.38 -5.13
C GLN A 101 10.86 -15.23 -4.34
N LYS A 102 10.26 -14.65 -3.31
CA LYS A 102 9.23 -15.28 -2.47
C LYS A 102 7.83 -14.71 -2.71
N GLY A 103 7.63 -14.00 -3.83
CA GLY A 103 6.34 -13.40 -4.14
C GLY A 103 6.01 -12.14 -3.33
N ILE A 104 6.98 -11.55 -2.64
CA ILE A 104 6.82 -10.29 -1.91
C ILE A 104 7.50 -9.17 -2.70
N TYR A 105 6.70 -8.36 -3.37
CA TYR A 105 7.16 -7.32 -4.28
C TYR A 105 7.12 -5.96 -3.58
N ILE A 106 8.29 -5.41 -3.31
CA ILE A 106 8.44 -4.12 -2.63
C ILE A 106 8.90 -3.05 -3.61
N ALA A 107 8.24 -1.90 -3.59
CA ALA A 107 8.70 -0.67 -4.20
C ALA A 107 8.81 0.41 -3.12
N GLY A 108 9.98 0.54 -2.52
CA GLY A 108 10.25 1.59 -1.52
C GLY A 108 10.68 2.89 -2.17
N LYS A 109 11.32 2.83 -3.34
CA LYS A 109 11.90 3.99 -4.04
C LYS A 109 11.14 4.32 -5.31
N LEU A 110 11.08 5.61 -5.61
CA LEU A 110 10.69 6.11 -6.94
C LEU A 110 11.82 5.89 -7.95
N PRO A 111 11.52 5.91 -9.26
CA PRO A 111 12.55 6.02 -10.30
C PRO A 111 13.51 7.18 -10.02
N GLN A 112 14.81 6.95 -10.15
CA GLN A 112 15.87 7.92 -9.83
C GLN A 112 16.46 8.57 -11.08
N ASN A 113 16.22 8.01 -12.26
CA ASN A 113 16.71 8.50 -13.55
C ASN A 113 15.69 8.21 -14.65
N ARG A 114 15.99 8.65 -15.87
CA ARG A 114 15.10 8.49 -17.03
C ARG A 114 14.93 7.05 -17.51
N GLU A 115 15.86 6.18 -17.21
CA GLU A 115 15.83 4.79 -17.66
C GLU A 115 15.01 3.90 -16.72
N GLU A 116 14.80 4.35 -15.51
CA GLU A 116 14.02 3.64 -14.51
C GLU A 116 12.52 3.95 -14.64
N PHE A 117 11.71 2.92 -14.49
CA PHE A 117 10.25 2.97 -14.50
C PHE A 117 9.67 2.52 -13.17
N LEU A 118 8.37 2.73 -12.98
CA LEU A 118 7.69 2.19 -11.81
C LEU A 118 7.81 0.65 -11.79
N LYS A 119 7.94 0.08 -10.62
CA LYS A 119 7.92 -1.36 -10.47
C LYS A 119 6.55 -1.88 -10.89
N LYS A 120 6.52 -2.68 -11.94
CA LYS A 120 5.33 -3.35 -12.43
C LYS A 120 5.34 -4.81 -11.99
N VAL A 121 4.21 -5.29 -11.48
CA VAL A 121 3.97 -6.69 -11.13
C VAL A 121 2.75 -7.17 -11.87
N THR A 122 2.91 -8.16 -12.74
CA THR A 122 1.79 -8.77 -13.46
C THR A 122 1.34 -10.01 -12.70
N LEU A 123 0.08 -10.02 -12.28
CA LEU A 123 -0.58 -11.17 -11.66
C LEU A 123 -1.65 -11.69 -12.60
N GLN A 124 -2.06 -12.95 -12.41
CA GLN A 124 -3.06 -13.60 -13.25
C GLN A 124 -4.22 -14.13 -12.41
N ASP A 125 -5.43 -13.97 -12.92
CA ASP A 125 -6.63 -14.63 -12.41
C ASP A 125 -7.37 -15.37 -13.53
N GLU A 126 -8.56 -15.89 -13.26
CA GLU A 126 -9.40 -16.60 -14.21
C GLU A 126 -9.81 -15.77 -15.46
N TYR A 127 -9.71 -14.42 -15.37
CA TYR A 127 -10.06 -13.48 -16.43
C TYR A 127 -8.83 -12.94 -17.18
N GLY A 128 -7.63 -13.42 -16.88
CA GLY A 128 -6.37 -13.03 -17.53
C GLY A 128 -5.45 -12.21 -16.64
N GLU A 129 -4.54 -11.47 -17.26
CA GLU A 129 -3.52 -10.66 -16.56
C GLU A 129 -4.08 -9.38 -15.97
N VAL A 130 -3.47 -8.97 -14.85
CA VAL A 130 -3.66 -7.66 -14.21
C VAL A 130 -2.29 -7.08 -13.91
N ASP A 131 -1.99 -5.92 -14.45
CA ASP A 131 -0.74 -5.20 -14.23
C ASP A 131 -0.89 -4.25 -13.02
N PHE A 132 -0.07 -4.45 -11.99
CA PHE A 132 0.02 -3.58 -10.82
C PHE A 132 1.23 -2.67 -10.97
N TYR A 133 1.00 -1.35 -10.99
CA TYR A 133 2.05 -0.33 -10.98
C TYR A 133 2.22 0.18 -9.56
N LEU A 134 3.40 -0.03 -8.99
CA LEU A 134 3.70 0.33 -7.61
C LEU A 134 4.31 1.73 -7.56
N LEU A 135 3.53 2.73 -7.14
CA LEU A 135 3.93 4.11 -7.00
C LEU A 135 4.09 4.47 -5.51
N PRO A 136 5.31 4.46 -4.95
CA PRO A 136 5.58 4.96 -3.61
C PRO A 136 5.13 6.40 -3.41
N PHE A 137 5.01 6.83 -2.15
CA PHE A 137 4.73 8.24 -1.86
C PHE A 137 5.75 9.15 -2.53
N LEU A 138 5.27 10.17 -3.21
CA LEU A 138 6.11 11.16 -3.88
C LEU A 138 5.81 12.59 -3.44
N LYS A 139 6.86 13.41 -3.45
CA LYS A 139 6.76 14.88 -3.48
C LYS A 139 7.24 15.36 -4.84
N PRO A 140 6.73 16.50 -5.36
CA PRO A 140 7.13 16.99 -6.70
C PRO A 140 8.66 17.04 -6.92
N GLY A 141 9.41 17.44 -5.90
CA GLY A 141 10.87 17.47 -5.98
C GLY A 141 11.57 16.12 -6.10
N TYR A 142 10.91 15.01 -5.76
CA TYR A 142 11.52 13.67 -5.78
C TYR A 142 11.71 13.13 -7.20
N VAL A 143 10.92 13.59 -8.14
CA VAL A 143 10.95 13.14 -9.53
C VAL A 143 11.77 14.06 -10.46
N ARG A 144 12.40 15.10 -9.91
CA ARG A 144 13.18 16.07 -10.66
C ARG A 144 14.30 15.46 -11.51
N THR A 145 14.98 14.43 -10.97
CA THR A 145 16.07 13.73 -11.67
C THR A 145 15.58 12.90 -12.86
N VAL A 146 14.31 12.50 -12.82
CA VAL A 146 13.64 11.74 -13.89
C VAL A 146 13.29 12.64 -15.07
N PHE A 147 13.11 13.96 -14.84
CA PHE A 147 12.64 14.95 -15.83
C PHE A 147 13.67 16.06 -16.08
N ASP A 148 14.97 15.74 -16.14
CA ASP A 148 16.08 16.67 -16.47
C ASP A 148 16.12 17.96 -15.65
N GLY A 149 15.67 17.88 -14.43
CA GLY A 149 15.64 19.03 -13.54
C GLY A 149 14.34 19.81 -13.57
N GLU A 150 13.40 19.46 -14.46
CA GLU A 150 12.05 20.02 -14.44
C GLU A 150 11.36 19.66 -13.13
N MET A 151 10.76 20.65 -12.48
CA MET A 151 10.04 20.46 -11.24
C MET A 151 8.54 20.56 -11.49
N PRO A 152 7.79 19.47 -11.26
CA PRO A 152 6.34 19.51 -11.39
C PRO A 152 5.71 20.56 -10.45
N GLU A 153 4.72 21.29 -10.95
CA GLU A 153 4.05 22.37 -10.22
C GLU A 153 3.20 21.89 -9.04
N SER A 154 2.79 20.61 -9.08
CA SER A 154 1.91 20.02 -8.07
C SER A 154 2.13 18.52 -7.93
N TYR A 155 1.58 17.95 -6.85
CA TYR A 155 1.54 16.49 -6.65
C TYR A 155 0.82 15.78 -7.81
N SER A 156 -0.33 16.30 -8.23
CA SER A 156 -1.10 15.73 -9.34
C SER A 156 -0.29 15.74 -10.65
N LYS A 157 0.43 16.85 -10.93
CA LYS A 157 1.27 16.94 -12.11
C LYS A 157 2.44 15.97 -12.06
N ALA A 158 3.08 15.80 -10.89
CA ALA A 158 4.16 14.83 -10.71
C ALA A 158 3.72 13.39 -10.97
N VAL A 159 2.55 13.00 -10.42
CA VAL A 159 1.95 11.69 -10.67
C VAL A 159 1.62 11.51 -12.15
N GLN A 160 0.97 12.50 -12.75
CA GLN A 160 0.62 12.47 -14.18
C GLN A 160 1.85 12.24 -15.05
N MET A 161 2.92 13.04 -14.86
CA MET A 161 4.15 12.94 -15.62
C MET A 161 4.81 11.56 -15.48
N LEU A 162 4.81 10.98 -14.29
CA LEU A 162 5.31 9.62 -14.10
C LEU A 162 4.46 8.59 -14.85
N LEU A 163 3.13 8.65 -14.72
CA LEU A 163 2.24 7.69 -15.37
C LEU A 163 2.27 7.77 -16.90
N GLU A 164 2.41 8.98 -17.46
CA GLU A 164 2.55 9.17 -18.90
C GLU A 164 3.80 8.47 -19.47
N ARG A 165 4.86 8.35 -18.66
CA ARG A 165 6.07 7.61 -19.07
C ARG A 165 5.88 6.11 -19.09
N GLU A 166 5.02 5.56 -18.23
CA GLU A 166 4.86 4.11 -18.06
C GLU A 166 4.27 3.42 -19.30
N GLN A 167 3.75 4.18 -20.27
CA GLN A 167 3.13 3.65 -21.50
C GLN A 167 2.15 2.52 -21.19
N VAL A 168 1.25 2.79 -20.22
CA VAL A 168 0.29 1.81 -19.71
C VAL A 168 -0.56 1.26 -20.85
N ASP A 169 -0.55 -0.05 -21.02
CA ASP A 169 -1.42 -0.74 -21.99
C ASP A 169 -2.87 -0.72 -21.48
N THR A 170 -3.67 0.21 -21.99
CA THR A 170 -5.07 0.37 -21.59
C THR A 170 -6.00 -0.73 -22.09
N THR A 171 -5.51 -1.66 -22.94
CA THR A 171 -6.28 -2.85 -23.36
C THR A 171 -6.28 -3.92 -22.28
N LYS A 172 -5.34 -3.85 -21.34
CA LYS A 172 -5.23 -4.73 -20.17
C LYS A 172 -5.91 -4.14 -18.94
N ARG A 173 -6.11 -4.99 -17.95
CA ARG A 173 -6.55 -4.55 -16.62
C ARG A 173 -5.34 -4.01 -15.86
N ASN A 174 -5.43 -2.76 -15.43
CA ASN A 174 -4.36 -2.06 -14.74
C ASN A 174 -4.82 -1.58 -13.37
N VAL A 175 -3.95 -1.70 -12.37
CA VAL A 175 -4.13 -1.20 -11.01
C VAL A 175 -2.91 -0.36 -10.65
N ILE A 176 -3.14 0.86 -10.18
CA ILE A 176 -2.09 1.64 -9.54
C ILE A 176 -2.21 1.50 -8.03
N VAL A 177 -1.10 1.12 -7.38
CA VAL A 177 -0.96 1.14 -5.93
C VAL A 177 -0.22 2.41 -5.55
N THR A 178 -0.82 3.26 -4.75
CA THR A 178 -0.26 4.58 -4.44
C THR A 178 -0.66 5.03 -3.04
N HIS A 179 0.18 5.90 -2.43
CA HIS A 179 -0.04 6.49 -1.11
C HIS A 179 -0.12 8.02 -1.25
N GLN A 180 -1.10 8.49 -2.01
CA GLN A 180 -1.33 9.91 -2.31
C GLN A 180 -2.80 10.29 -2.07
N PHE A 181 -3.06 11.56 -1.79
CA PHE A 181 -4.41 12.08 -1.74
C PHE A 181 -4.98 12.26 -3.14
N TYR A 182 -6.09 11.60 -3.42
CA TYR A 182 -6.85 11.78 -4.65
C TYR A 182 -8.23 12.36 -4.35
N THR A 183 -8.61 13.41 -5.08
CA THR A 183 -9.96 13.98 -5.04
C THR A 183 -10.65 13.76 -6.38
N GLY A 184 -11.93 13.38 -6.35
CA GLY A 184 -12.73 13.23 -7.58
C GLY A 184 -12.90 14.55 -8.31
N ALA A 185 -12.85 14.51 -9.64
CA ALA A 185 -13.09 15.68 -10.48
C ALA A 185 -14.48 16.29 -10.17
N GLY A 186 -14.52 17.58 -9.83
CA GLY A 186 -15.77 18.31 -9.55
C GLY A 186 -16.22 18.35 -8.08
N GLN A 187 -15.51 17.70 -7.17
CA GLN A 187 -15.70 17.95 -5.75
C GLN A 187 -14.89 19.18 -5.35
N ASN A 188 -15.58 20.28 -5.05
CA ASN A 188 -14.95 21.39 -4.35
C ASN A 188 -14.27 20.85 -3.12
N GLN A 189 -12.98 21.16 -2.95
CA GLN A 189 -12.19 20.86 -1.76
C GLN A 189 -12.83 21.56 -0.55
N ARG A 190 -13.93 21.09 -0.05
CA ARG A 190 -14.17 21.19 1.38
C ARG A 190 -13.22 20.14 1.95
N LEU A 191 -12.07 20.64 2.37
CA LEU A 191 -11.24 19.98 3.35
C LEU A 191 -12.19 19.65 4.52
N VAL A 192 -12.82 18.50 4.47
CA VAL A 192 -13.29 17.84 5.67
C VAL A 192 -11.97 17.35 6.29
N ILE A 193 -11.31 18.27 7.00
CA ILE A 193 -10.39 17.89 8.05
C ILE A 193 -11.28 17.27 9.13
N GLN A 194 -11.83 16.11 8.89
CA GLN A 194 -12.11 15.19 9.93
C GLN A 194 -10.72 14.77 10.43
N ARG A 195 -10.29 15.45 11.49
CA ARG A 195 -9.21 14.98 12.35
C ARG A 195 -9.72 13.73 13.08
N PHE A 196 -9.98 12.68 12.33
CA PHE A 196 -9.94 11.34 12.87
C PHE A 196 -8.45 10.99 12.92
N SER A 197 -7.94 10.66 14.08
CA SER A 197 -6.64 10.02 14.12
C SER A 197 -6.79 8.75 13.25
N PRO A 198 -5.81 8.37 12.42
CA PRO A 198 -5.89 7.18 11.57
C PRO A 198 -6.30 5.91 12.34
N TRP A 199 -6.14 5.90 13.65
CA TRP A 199 -6.52 4.83 14.56
C TRP A 199 -8.01 4.83 14.92
N GLU A 200 -8.61 6.00 15.03
CA GLU A 200 -10.07 6.09 15.26
C GLU A 200 -10.83 5.58 14.04
N GLU A 201 -10.31 5.79 12.82
CA GLU A 201 -10.90 5.20 11.62
C GLU A 201 -10.70 3.69 11.60
N LEU A 202 -9.51 3.18 11.93
CA LEU A 202 -9.24 1.74 11.98
C LEU A 202 -10.04 1.07 13.11
N ILE A 203 -10.05 1.66 14.33
CA ILE A 203 -10.79 1.15 15.47
C ILE A 203 -12.31 1.32 15.25
N MET A 204 -12.78 2.45 14.74
CA MET A 204 -14.21 2.66 14.43
C MET A 204 -14.67 1.77 13.28
N TRP A 205 -13.82 1.53 12.29
CA TRP A 205 -14.10 0.59 11.23
C TRP A 205 -14.16 -0.86 11.74
N MET A 206 -13.29 -1.25 12.65
CA MET A 206 -13.33 -2.55 13.33
C MET A 206 -14.52 -2.67 14.30
N LEU A 207 -14.77 -1.65 15.12
CA LEU A 207 -15.89 -1.66 16.08
C LEU A 207 -17.26 -1.67 15.38
N ARG A 208 -17.44 -0.92 14.29
CA ARG A 208 -18.68 -0.99 13.49
C ARG A 208 -18.93 -2.36 12.90
N ARG A 209 -17.90 -3.18 12.69
CA ARG A 209 -18.01 -4.53 12.18
C ARG A 209 -18.24 -5.59 13.24
N PHE A 210 -17.75 -5.38 14.46
CA PHE A 210 -18.08 -6.23 15.60
C PHE A 210 -19.54 -6.10 16.03
N PHE A 211 -20.17 -4.94 15.81
CA PHE A 211 -21.57 -4.69 16.14
C PHE A 211 -22.56 -4.94 15.01
N ASP A 212 -22.10 -5.05 13.77
CA ASP A 212 -22.97 -5.28 12.59
C ASP A 212 -22.68 -6.67 12.00
N LEU A 213 -23.20 -7.70 12.67
CA LEU A 213 -23.11 -9.11 12.26
C LEU A 213 -23.92 -9.44 11.00
N THR A 214 -24.32 -8.44 10.22
CA THR A 214 -24.89 -8.62 8.90
C THR A 214 -23.88 -8.26 7.83
N MET A 215 -23.22 -9.27 7.28
CA MET A 215 -22.37 -9.18 6.11
C MET A 215 -22.98 -8.32 5.01
N ARG A 216 -22.55 -7.09 4.84
CA ARG A 216 -22.66 -6.37 3.56
C ARG A 216 -21.58 -5.31 3.40
N ARG A 217 -20.72 -5.56 2.42
CA ARG A 217 -19.74 -4.68 1.76
C ARG A 217 -18.41 -4.45 2.47
N TRP A 218 -17.50 -5.31 2.10
CA TRP A 218 -16.13 -4.92 1.85
C TRP A 218 -16.11 -4.11 0.56
N ASP A 219 -15.50 -2.94 0.56
CA ASP A 219 -15.16 -2.27 -0.70
C ASP A 219 -13.99 -3.03 -1.33
N ILE A 220 -14.35 -4.13 -1.97
CA ILE A 220 -13.46 -4.82 -2.90
C ILE A 220 -13.49 -3.94 -4.14
N CYS A 221 -12.40 -3.23 -4.43
CA CYS A 221 -12.21 -2.61 -5.72
C CYS A 221 -12.20 -3.71 -6.79
N THR A 222 -13.36 -4.05 -7.31
CA THR A 222 -13.48 -4.86 -8.50
C THR A 222 -13.28 -3.94 -9.69
N ALA A 223 -12.26 -4.23 -10.52
CA ALA A 223 -12.14 -3.59 -11.81
C ALA A 223 -13.45 -3.75 -12.60
N PRO A 224 -13.92 -2.70 -13.30
CA PRO A 224 -15.18 -2.77 -14.02
C PRO A 224 -15.15 -3.90 -15.05
N ARG A 225 -16.19 -4.73 -15.03
CA ARG A 225 -16.47 -5.68 -16.10
C ARG A 225 -16.85 -4.88 -17.35
N ARG A 226 -16.19 -5.09 -18.43
CA ARG A 226 -16.72 -4.89 -19.78
C ARG A 226 -17.20 -6.22 -20.35
#